data_d0a910a5d5692bcee76e31a62b5a0442
#
_entry.id   d0a910a5d5692bcee76e31a62b5a0442
#
_cell.length_a   1.000
_cell.length_b   1.000
_cell.length_c   1.000
_cell.angle_alpha   90.00
_cell.angle_beta   90.00
_cell.angle_gamma   90.00
#
_symmetry.space_group_name_H-M   'P 1'
#
loop_
_entity.id
_entity.type
_entity.pdbx_description
1 polymer ?
#
loop_
_entity_poly.entity_id
_entity_poly.type
_entity_poly.pdbx_seq_one_letter_code
_entity_poly.pdbx_strand_id
1 'polypeptide(L)'
;MWNNFIWSLVMPSSWLLFAIIYVFFCVQKGKIKQAKVVLIIWISLVMLISFVPIGDWLLAPLENTYPLKPNIKNPKAIVLLGGSEDVIQSQATGLPHLNWHGTRYVTAIKLAKTYPNAKIIVSGGVGHIRHESLTEASIAKDILLSAGIDEKRIILEDQSHTTIENALYTKRLLDSLSEQSHGSVILVTSASHMPRAVGLFCNAGVTNIVPYPTSFIAKETIKRLTINLPVHLYELNFGAHEWVGLLINWFKGRTEHLITQGC
;
A
#
# COMPACT_ATOMS: atom_id res chain seq x y z
N MET A 1 -9.97 -14.52 -4.88
CA MET A 1 -9.38 -15.02 -6.14
C MET A 1 -9.72 -14.13 -7.34
N TRP A 2 -10.98 -13.85 -7.65
CA TRP A 2 -11.37 -13.01 -8.82
C TRP A 2 -10.78 -11.59 -8.82
N ASN A 3 -10.73 -10.91 -7.67
CA ASN A 3 -10.17 -9.55 -7.61
C ASN A 3 -8.69 -9.49 -8.01
N ASN A 4 -7.87 -10.45 -7.56
CA ASN A 4 -6.44 -10.48 -7.91
C ASN A 4 -6.21 -10.80 -9.38
N PHE A 5 -7.03 -11.68 -9.94
CA PHE A 5 -6.96 -12.01 -11.36
C PHE A 5 -7.31 -10.80 -12.23
N ILE A 6 -8.39 -10.08 -11.90
CA ILE A 6 -8.75 -8.83 -12.59
C ILE A 6 -7.63 -7.79 -12.46
N TRP A 7 -7.08 -7.62 -11.25
CA TRP A 7 -5.95 -6.71 -11.05
C TRP A 7 -4.74 -7.09 -11.88
N SER A 8 -4.40 -8.38 -11.96
CA SER A 8 -3.30 -8.85 -12.80
C SER A 8 -3.51 -8.52 -14.28
N LEU A 9 -4.74 -8.52 -14.77
CA LEU A 9 -5.04 -8.16 -16.17
C LEU A 9 -4.96 -6.66 -16.43
N VAL A 10 -5.28 -5.84 -15.44
CA VAL A 10 -5.29 -4.36 -15.56
C VAL A 10 -3.88 -3.78 -15.45
N MET A 11 -2.95 -4.48 -14.81
CA MET A 11 -1.59 -3.99 -14.58
C MET A 11 -0.83 -3.74 -15.90
N PRO A 12 -0.11 -2.61 -16.03
CA PRO A 12 0.69 -2.29 -17.21
C PRO A 12 1.65 -3.40 -17.64
N SER A 13 2.24 -4.12 -16.68
CA SER A 13 3.13 -5.26 -16.97
C SER A 13 2.46 -6.38 -17.76
N SER A 14 1.17 -6.64 -17.53
CA SER A 14 0.44 -7.71 -18.22
C SER A 14 0.16 -7.38 -19.68
N TRP A 15 0.10 -6.11 -20.03
CA TRP A 15 -0.11 -5.68 -21.41
C TRP A 15 1.07 -6.05 -22.32
N LEU A 16 2.29 -6.16 -21.76
CA LEU A 16 3.45 -6.68 -22.51
C LEU A 16 3.19 -8.10 -22.99
N LEU A 17 2.62 -8.96 -22.14
CA LEU A 17 2.28 -10.33 -22.50
C LEU A 17 1.18 -10.37 -23.59
N PHE A 18 0.13 -9.56 -23.42
CA PHE A 18 -0.96 -9.50 -24.41
C PHE A 18 -0.49 -9.04 -25.78
N ALA A 19 0.44 -8.08 -25.84
CA ALA A 19 1.03 -7.65 -27.10
C ALA A 19 1.82 -8.77 -27.79
N ILE A 20 2.60 -9.53 -27.05
CA ILE A 20 3.36 -10.67 -27.58
C ILE A 20 2.39 -11.72 -28.14
N ILE A 21 1.33 -12.06 -27.39
CA ILE A 21 0.30 -13.01 -27.84
C ILE A 21 -0.40 -12.50 -29.10
N TYR A 22 -0.74 -11.23 -29.16
CA TYR A 22 -1.37 -10.63 -30.36
C TYR A 22 -0.45 -10.68 -31.58
N VAL A 23 0.82 -10.33 -31.41
CA VAL A 23 1.83 -10.42 -32.49
C VAL A 23 1.95 -11.86 -32.98
N PHE A 24 2.01 -12.84 -32.09
CA PHE A 24 2.04 -14.26 -32.44
C PHE A 24 0.86 -14.64 -33.34
N PHE A 25 -0.37 -14.30 -32.97
CA PHE A 25 -1.55 -14.61 -33.78
C PHE A 25 -1.56 -13.87 -35.12
N CYS A 26 -1.05 -12.63 -35.16
CA CYS A 26 -0.91 -11.89 -36.42
C CYS A 26 0.06 -12.61 -37.39
N VAL A 27 1.18 -13.11 -36.88
CA VAL A 27 2.16 -13.87 -37.69
C VAL A 27 1.53 -15.15 -38.19
N GLN A 28 0.86 -15.93 -37.35
CA GLN A 28 0.19 -17.19 -37.74
C GLN A 28 -0.87 -16.95 -38.83
N LYS A 29 -1.55 -15.81 -38.82
CA LYS A 29 -2.57 -15.45 -39.81
C LYS A 29 -1.99 -14.75 -41.04
N GLY A 30 -0.67 -14.69 -41.23
CA GLY A 30 -0.02 -14.01 -42.34
C GLY A 30 -0.14 -12.47 -42.31
N LYS A 31 -0.61 -11.86 -41.21
CA LYS A 31 -0.81 -10.42 -41.06
C LYS A 31 0.48 -9.71 -40.63
N ILE A 32 1.56 -9.91 -41.39
CA ILE A 32 2.93 -9.47 -41.04
C ILE A 32 3.03 -7.95 -40.85
N LYS A 33 2.33 -7.15 -41.69
CA LYS A 33 2.33 -5.69 -41.55
C LYS A 33 1.77 -5.26 -40.17
N GLN A 34 0.67 -5.86 -39.72
CA GLN A 34 0.06 -5.58 -38.41
C GLN A 34 0.99 -5.99 -37.27
N ALA A 35 1.58 -7.20 -37.38
CA ALA A 35 2.56 -7.67 -36.39
C ALA A 35 3.74 -6.70 -36.22
N LYS A 36 4.32 -6.24 -37.35
CA LYS A 36 5.43 -5.27 -37.33
C LYS A 36 5.03 -3.94 -36.68
N VAL A 37 3.86 -3.39 -37.00
CA VAL A 37 3.40 -2.13 -36.40
C VAL A 37 3.23 -2.27 -34.89
N VAL A 38 2.55 -3.32 -34.42
CA VAL A 38 2.37 -3.56 -32.98
C VAL A 38 3.72 -3.75 -32.30
N LEU A 39 4.61 -4.52 -32.89
CA LEU A 39 5.94 -4.76 -32.32
C LEU A 39 6.76 -3.45 -32.19
N ILE A 40 6.73 -2.58 -33.20
CA ILE A 40 7.41 -1.28 -33.15
C ILE A 40 6.82 -0.42 -32.01
N ILE A 41 5.48 -0.32 -31.91
CA ILE A 41 4.83 0.44 -30.84
C ILE A 41 5.26 -0.09 -29.47
N TRP A 42 5.27 -1.41 -29.28
CA TRP A 42 5.62 -2.00 -28.00
C TRP A 42 7.11 -1.87 -27.67
N ILE A 43 8.00 -2.03 -28.61
CA ILE A 43 9.43 -1.76 -28.39
C ILE A 43 9.62 -0.30 -27.97
N SER A 44 8.97 0.65 -28.67
CA SER A 44 9.05 2.07 -28.33
C SER A 44 8.53 2.36 -26.92
N LEU A 45 7.40 1.72 -26.52
CA LEU A 45 6.82 1.86 -25.19
C LEU A 45 7.74 1.26 -24.10
N VAL A 46 8.29 0.07 -24.33
CA VAL A 46 9.23 -0.56 -23.39
C VAL A 46 10.49 0.29 -23.25
N MET A 47 11.02 0.82 -24.34
CA MET A 47 12.15 1.76 -24.30
C MET A 47 11.78 3.01 -23.50
N LEU A 48 10.64 3.61 -23.76
CA LEU A 48 10.16 4.78 -23.02
C LEU A 48 10.09 4.49 -21.51
N ILE A 49 9.43 3.41 -21.10
CA ILE A 49 9.31 3.02 -19.68
C ILE A 49 10.69 2.70 -19.08
N SER A 50 11.61 2.12 -19.88
CA SER A 50 12.96 1.81 -19.40
C SER A 50 13.79 3.04 -19.08
N PHE A 51 13.62 4.14 -19.82
CA PHE A 51 14.39 5.38 -19.67
C PHE A 51 13.68 6.41 -18.80
N VAL A 52 12.34 6.49 -18.90
CA VAL A 52 11.54 7.53 -18.26
C VAL A 52 10.84 6.96 -17.03
N PRO A 53 11.07 7.51 -15.84
CA PRO A 53 10.47 7.03 -14.61
C PRO A 53 9.01 7.52 -14.48
N ILE A 54 8.13 7.04 -15.38
CA ILE A 54 6.70 7.41 -15.41
C ILE A 54 6.01 7.03 -14.09
N GLY A 55 6.45 5.91 -13.47
CA GLY A 55 5.94 5.48 -12.17
C GLY A 55 6.15 6.53 -11.07
N ASP A 56 7.32 7.16 -11.02
CA ASP A 56 7.61 8.25 -10.08
C ASP A 56 6.65 9.43 -10.26
N TRP A 57 6.31 9.77 -11.51
CA TRP A 57 5.36 10.87 -11.78
C TRP A 57 3.94 10.55 -11.32
N LEU A 58 3.55 9.29 -11.33
CA LEU A 58 2.27 8.85 -10.78
C LEU A 58 2.28 8.80 -9.26
N LEU A 59 3.40 8.41 -8.66
CA LEU A 59 3.53 8.24 -7.21
C LEU A 59 3.76 9.57 -6.49
N ALA A 60 4.56 10.47 -7.06
CA ALA A 60 4.93 11.72 -6.40
C ALA A 60 3.74 12.59 -5.93
N PRO A 61 2.65 12.77 -6.68
CA PRO A 61 1.49 13.51 -6.19
C PRO A 61 0.84 12.85 -4.97
N LEU A 62 0.80 11.52 -4.90
CA LEU A 62 0.25 10.77 -3.77
C LEU A 62 1.16 10.88 -2.54
N GLU A 63 2.46 10.73 -2.73
CA GLU A 63 3.46 10.73 -1.66
C GLU A 63 3.70 12.11 -1.05
N ASN A 64 3.44 13.18 -1.81
CA ASN A 64 3.55 14.56 -1.36
C ASN A 64 2.25 15.14 -0.78
N THR A 65 1.20 14.33 -0.64
CA THR A 65 -0.11 14.80 -0.13
C THR A 65 -0.04 15.22 1.33
N TYR A 66 0.75 14.55 2.15
CA TYR A 66 0.82 14.80 3.60
C TYR A 66 2.23 15.19 4.05
N PRO A 67 2.34 15.95 5.16
CA PRO A 67 3.64 16.38 5.66
C PRO A 67 4.47 15.20 6.17
N LEU A 68 5.78 15.23 5.92
CA LEU A 68 6.74 14.21 6.38
C LEU A 68 6.87 14.15 7.92
N LYS A 69 6.65 15.26 8.59
CA LYS A 69 6.75 15.39 10.05
C LYS A 69 5.50 16.12 10.55
N PRO A 70 4.35 15.41 10.67
CA PRO A 70 3.15 16.03 11.16
C PRO A 70 3.30 16.44 12.64
N ASN A 71 2.58 17.48 13.04
CA ASN A 71 2.50 17.88 14.44
C ASN A 71 1.54 16.91 15.18
N ILE A 72 2.09 16.12 16.08
CA ILE A 72 1.34 15.09 16.81
C ILE A 72 1.14 15.57 18.25
N LYS A 73 -0.11 15.68 18.66
CA LYS A 73 -0.48 16.04 20.04
C LYS A 73 -1.24 14.92 20.69
N ASN A 74 -0.75 14.44 21.83
CA ASN A 74 -1.41 13.43 22.67
C ASN A 74 -2.04 12.25 21.88
N PRO A 75 -1.24 11.45 21.16
CA PRO A 75 -1.80 10.35 20.40
C PRO A 75 -2.35 9.28 21.33
N LYS A 76 -3.62 8.87 21.12
CA LYS A 76 -4.25 7.75 21.83
C LYS A 76 -3.87 6.41 21.22
N ALA A 77 -3.64 6.39 19.92
CA ALA A 77 -3.30 5.17 19.19
C ALA A 77 -2.37 5.43 18.01
N ILE A 78 -1.54 4.44 17.71
CA ILE A 78 -0.75 4.31 16.50
C ILE A 78 -1.37 3.15 15.73
N VAL A 79 -1.91 3.41 14.56
CA VAL A 79 -2.47 2.39 13.66
C VAL A 79 -1.44 2.08 12.60
N LEU A 80 -0.91 0.85 12.63
CA LEU A 80 0.00 0.32 11.62
C LEU A 80 -0.81 -0.54 10.65
N LEU A 81 -0.89 -0.10 9.38
CA LEU A 81 -1.53 -0.90 8.35
C LEU A 81 -0.58 -1.97 7.80
N GLY A 82 -1.09 -3.17 7.68
CA GLY A 82 -0.44 -4.32 7.05
C GLY A 82 -0.13 -4.09 5.57
N GLY A 83 0.37 -5.15 4.91
CA GLY A 83 0.85 -5.12 3.53
C GLY A 83 2.35 -4.86 3.41
N SER A 84 3.09 -4.91 4.54
CA SER A 84 4.56 -4.92 4.57
C SER A 84 5.11 -6.32 4.80
N GLU A 85 4.28 -7.25 5.21
CA GLU A 85 4.59 -8.61 5.61
C GLU A 85 4.58 -9.54 4.38
N ASP A 86 5.59 -10.39 4.30
CA ASP A 86 5.59 -11.53 3.39
C ASP A 86 5.13 -12.77 4.17
N VAL A 87 3.80 -12.98 4.19
CA VAL A 87 3.16 -14.06 4.95
C VAL A 87 3.64 -15.42 4.47
N ILE A 88 3.77 -15.61 3.14
CA ILE A 88 4.18 -16.90 2.55
C ILE A 88 5.61 -17.24 3.00
N GLN A 89 6.53 -16.29 2.87
CA GLN A 89 7.92 -16.52 3.23
C GLN A 89 8.08 -16.66 4.74
N SER A 90 7.31 -15.90 5.52
CA SER A 90 7.32 -16.01 6.99
C SER A 90 6.82 -17.37 7.45
N GLN A 91 5.77 -17.90 6.83
CA GLN A 91 5.26 -19.24 7.13
C GLN A 91 6.25 -20.34 6.72
N ALA A 92 6.90 -20.19 5.58
CA ALA A 92 7.86 -21.19 5.08
C ALA A 92 9.13 -21.29 5.95
N THR A 93 9.55 -20.19 6.56
CA THR A 93 10.82 -20.13 7.32
C THR A 93 10.62 -20.13 8.84
N GLY A 94 9.41 -19.82 9.32
CA GLY A 94 9.15 -19.59 10.73
C GLY A 94 9.75 -18.28 11.27
N LEU A 95 10.20 -17.38 10.40
CA LEU A 95 10.77 -16.07 10.75
C LEU A 95 9.97 -14.95 10.12
N PRO A 96 9.86 -13.77 10.76
CA PRO A 96 9.21 -12.60 10.15
C PRO A 96 9.96 -12.14 8.90
N HIS A 97 9.28 -12.13 7.76
CA HIS A 97 9.77 -11.57 6.51
C HIS A 97 8.98 -10.33 6.10
N LEU A 98 9.70 -9.32 5.62
CA LEU A 98 9.12 -8.06 5.16
C LEU A 98 9.44 -7.85 3.68
N ASN A 99 8.50 -7.25 2.98
CA ASN A 99 8.67 -6.79 1.61
C ASN A 99 9.29 -5.37 1.58
N TRP A 100 9.27 -4.72 0.42
CA TRP A 100 9.81 -3.38 0.18
C TRP A 100 9.24 -2.28 1.09
N HIS A 101 8.11 -2.52 1.75
CA HIS A 101 7.44 -1.57 2.63
C HIS A 101 7.81 -1.73 4.12
N GLY A 102 8.81 -2.54 4.44
CA GLY A 102 9.27 -2.79 5.82
C GLY A 102 9.65 -1.54 6.62
N THR A 103 9.90 -0.40 5.97
CA THR A 103 10.14 0.89 6.63
C THR A 103 8.96 1.33 7.51
N ARG A 104 7.72 0.82 7.28
CA ARG A 104 6.56 1.04 8.17
C ARG A 104 6.87 0.61 9.60
N TYR A 105 7.57 -0.52 9.78
CA TYR A 105 7.95 -1.03 11.10
C TYR A 105 8.97 -0.14 11.81
N VAL A 106 9.98 0.33 11.09
CA VAL A 106 10.97 1.28 11.63
C VAL A 106 10.26 2.52 12.16
N THR A 107 9.31 3.03 11.39
CA THR A 107 8.50 4.20 11.77
C THR A 107 7.58 3.90 12.95
N ALA A 108 6.84 2.78 12.91
CA ALA A 108 5.90 2.41 13.98
C ALA A 108 6.62 2.17 15.32
N ILE A 109 7.78 1.48 15.30
CA ILE A 109 8.61 1.25 16.49
C ILE A 109 9.12 2.58 17.07
N LYS A 110 9.62 3.49 16.20
CA LYS A 110 10.05 4.82 16.62
C LYS A 110 8.92 5.58 17.29
N LEU A 111 7.73 5.63 16.68
CA LEU A 111 6.55 6.29 17.23
C LEU A 111 6.10 5.63 18.54
N ALA A 112 6.09 4.30 18.61
CA ALA A 112 5.73 3.56 19.83
C ALA A 112 6.65 3.87 21.01
N LYS A 113 7.94 4.06 20.75
CA LYS A 113 8.92 4.49 21.77
C LYS A 113 8.80 5.96 22.13
N THR A 114 8.44 6.82 21.17
CA THR A 114 8.24 8.24 21.38
C THR A 114 6.96 8.54 22.20
N TYR A 115 5.91 7.73 21.97
CA TYR A 115 4.60 7.86 22.62
C TYR A 115 4.27 6.61 23.46
N PRO A 116 4.88 6.44 24.64
CA PRO A 116 4.79 5.19 25.40
C PRO A 116 3.37 4.90 25.92
N ASN A 117 2.51 5.89 26.01
CA ASN A 117 1.12 5.74 26.47
C ASN A 117 0.13 5.40 25.35
N ALA A 118 0.50 5.57 24.07
CA ALA A 118 -0.35 5.26 22.94
C ALA A 118 -0.50 3.75 22.78
N LYS A 119 -1.73 3.27 22.50
CA LYS A 119 -1.94 1.90 22.06
C LYS A 119 -1.43 1.71 20.63
N ILE A 120 -1.09 0.51 20.26
CA ILE A 120 -0.63 0.17 18.91
C ILE A 120 -1.64 -0.80 18.33
N ILE A 121 -2.39 -0.36 17.33
CA ILE A 121 -3.33 -1.22 16.59
C ILE A 121 -2.62 -1.64 15.31
N VAL A 122 -2.42 -2.94 15.15
CA VAL A 122 -1.94 -3.52 13.89
C VAL A 122 -3.15 -4.04 13.14
N SER A 123 -3.39 -3.53 11.94
CA SER A 123 -4.54 -3.90 11.13
C SER A 123 -4.09 -4.52 9.82
N GLY A 124 -4.28 -5.84 9.70
CA GLY A 124 -3.95 -6.64 8.52
C GLY A 124 -4.21 -8.12 8.75
N GLY A 125 -5.13 -8.68 8.01
CA GLY A 125 -5.47 -10.10 8.05
C GLY A 125 -4.60 -10.94 7.12
N VAL A 126 -5.19 -11.98 6.54
CA VAL A 126 -4.49 -12.95 5.65
C VAL A 126 -4.44 -12.46 4.20
N GLY A 127 -4.87 -11.24 3.92
CA GLY A 127 -4.97 -10.73 2.57
C GLY A 127 -5.84 -11.64 1.69
N HIS A 128 -5.24 -12.32 0.70
CA HIS A 128 -5.95 -13.15 -0.26
C HIS A 128 -5.74 -14.67 -0.12
N ILE A 129 -5.00 -15.11 0.90
CA ILE A 129 -4.62 -16.52 1.07
C ILE A 129 -5.47 -17.13 2.18
N ARG A 130 -6.47 -17.91 1.82
CA ARG A 130 -7.54 -18.38 2.71
C ARG A 130 -7.17 -19.53 3.69
N HIS A 131 -5.95 -20.04 3.67
CA HIS A 131 -5.59 -21.27 4.41
C HIS A 131 -4.33 -21.11 5.28
N GLU A 132 -3.94 -19.89 5.62
CA GLU A 132 -2.74 -19.67 6.40
C GLU A 132 -3.10 -19.44 7.88
N SER A 133 -2.35 -20.10 8.76
CA SER A 133 -2.44 -19.91 10.20
C SER A 133 -1.80 -18.59 10.65
N LEU A 134 -1.00 -17.98 9.79
CA LEU A 134 -0.25 -16.75 10.07
C LEU A 134 -0.92 -15.55 9.37
N THR A 135 -1.11 -14.46 10.11
CA THR A 135 -1.69 -13.21 9.61
C THR A 135 -0.63 -12.11 9.55
N GLU A 136 -0.84 -11.08 8.73
CA GLU A 136 0.01 -9.88 8.74
C GLU A 136 0.12 -9.31 10.16
N ALA A 137 -1.00 -9.21 10.89
CA ALA A 137 -1.03 -8.71 12.25
C ALA A 137 -0.23 -9.58 13.24
N SER A 138 -0.21 -10.91 13.07
CA SER A 138 0.58 -11.79 13.94
C SER A 138 2.08 -11.64 13.70
N ILE A 139 2.51 -11.53 12.45
CA ILE A 139 3.91 -11.24 12.10
C ILE A 139 4.34 -9.89 12.67
N ALA A 140 3.46 -8.89 12.53
CA ALA A 140 3.70 -7.56 13.08
C ALA A 140 3.88 -7.58 14.60
N LYS A 141 3.05 -8.36 15.32
CA LYS A 141 3.18 -8.53 16.76
C LYS A 141 4.57 -9.04 17.14
N ASP A 142 5.04 -10.08 16.46
CA ASP A 142 6.35 -10.67 16.75
C ASP A 142 7.49 -9.66 16.55
N ILE A 143 7.42 -8.85 15.49
CA ILE A 143 8.40 -7.79 15.22
C ILE A 143 8.37 -6.71 16.32
N LEU A 144 7.17 -6.27 16.72
CA LEU A 144 7.01 -5.25 17.75
C LEU A 144 7.50 -5.73 19.12
N LEU A 145 7.19 -6.97 19.49
CA LEU A 145 7.68 -7.60 20.72
C LEU A 145 9.20 -7.71 20.72
N SER A 146 9.79 -8.17 19.61
CA SER A 146 11.25 -8.26 19.45
C SER A 146 11.93 -6.90 19.54
N ALA A 147 11.23 -5.81 19.19
CA ALA A 147 11.70 -4.44 19.36
C ALA A 147 11.55 -3.88 20.78
N GLY A 148 11.03 -4.69 21.73
CA GLY A 148 10.83 -4.31 23.13
C GLY A 148 9.57 -3.48 23.39
N ILE A 149 8.56 -3.58 22.54
CA ILE A 149 7.26 -2.95 22.77
C ILE A 149 6.43 -3.85 23.70
N ASP A 150 5.86 -3.25 24.75
CA ASP A 150 5.00 -3.96 25.71
C ASP A 150 3.76 -4.58 25.02
N GLU A 151 3.56 -5.88 25.20
CA GLU A 151 2.44 -6.63 24.63
C GLU A 151 1.09 -6.02 25.01
N LYS A 152 0.95 -5.50 26.23
CA LYS A 152 -0.30 -4.85 26.71
C LYS A 152 -0.70 -3.63 25.90
N ARG A 153 0.19 -3.09 25.10
CA ARG A 153 -0.07 -1.96 24.20
C ARG A 153 -0.49 -2.40 22.81
N ILE A 154 -0.21 -3.64 22.42
CA ILE A 154 -0.44 -4.15 21.08
C ILE A 154 -1.85 -4.73 20.99
N ILE A 155 -2.62 -4.25 20.03
CA ILE A 155 -3.97 -4.72 19.71
C ILE A 155 -3.95 -5.19 18.26
N LEU A 156 -4.37 -6.43 18.03
CA LEU A 156 -4.40 -7.02 16.69
C LEU A 156 -5.80 -6.91 16.08
N GLU A 157 -5.84 -6.47 14.84
CA GLU A 157 -6.96 -6.60 13.94
C GLU A 157 -6.49 -7.50 12.78
N ASP A 158 -6.91 -8.74 12.78
CA ASP A 158 -6.44 -9.81 11.90
C ASP A 158 -7.55 -10.38 11.00
N GLN A 159 -8.73 -9.73 10.97
CA GLN A 159 -9.90 -10.21 10.23
C GLN A 159 -10.05 -9.51 8.87
N SER A 160 -9.41 -8.37 8.67
CA SER A 160 -9.56 -7.57 7.45
C SER A 160 -8.85 -8.20 6.25
N HIS A 161 -9.50 -8.13 5.08
CA HIS A 161 -8.95 -8.54 3.79
C HIS A 161 -8.79 -7.38 2.81
N THR A 162 -9.31 -6.21 3.16
CA THR A 162 -9.30 -5.00 2.32
C THR A 162 -9.05 -3.76 3.17
N THR A 163 -8.57 -2.68 2.55
CA THR A 163 -8.36 -1.41 3.25
C THR A 163 -9.65 -0.83 3.85
N ILE A 164 -10.81 -1.13 3.25
CA ILE A 164 -12.11 -0.73 3.79
C ILE A 164 -12.39 -1.46 5.12
N GLU A 165 -12.14 -2.77 5.14
CA GLU A 165 -12.31 -3.58 6.34
C GLU A 165 -11.29 -3.18 7.41
N ASN A 166 -10.03 -2.89 7.03
CA ASN A 166 -9.05 -2.31 7.95
C ASN A 166 -9.62 -1.06 8.64
N ALA A 167 -10.20 -0.14 7.88
CA ALA A 167 -10.76 1.09 8.42
C ALA A 167 -11.94 0.82 9.37
N LEU A 168 -12.90 -0.03 8.96
CA LEU A 168 -14.09 -0.36 9.74
C LEU A 168 -13.75 -1.11 11.02
N TYR A 169 -12.86 -2.10 10.95
CA TYR A 169 -12.53 -2.91 12.12
C TYR A 169 -11.62 -2.16 13.09
N THR A 170 -10.66 -1.38 12.56
CA THR A 170 -9.86 -0.47 13.39
C THR A 170 -10.74 0.56 14.10
N LYS A 171 -11.79 1.11 13.43
CA LYS A 171 -12.73 2.05 14.07
C LYS A 171 -13.41 1.41 15.28
N ARG A 172 -13.88 0.16 15.16
CA ARG A 172 -14.51 -0.58 16.28
C ARG A 172 -13.54 -0.75 17.45
N LEU A 173 -12.26 -1.06 17.18
CA LEU A 173 -11.23 -1.17 18.20
C LEU A 173 -10.95 0.18 18.86
N LEU A 174 -10.87 1.25 18.08
CA LEU A 174 -10.67 2.62 18.60
C LEU A 174 -11.84 3.07 19.49
N ASP A 175 -13.07 2.66 19.18
CA ASP A 175 -14.27 2.95 19.99
C ASP A 175 -14.30 2.18 21.31
N SER A 176 -13.70 0.99 21.35
CA SER A 176 -13.57 0.20 22.56
C SER A 176 -12.48 0.70 23.51
N LEU A 177 -11.56 1.54 23.04
CA LEU A 177 -10.61 2.24 23.89
C LEU A 177 -11.38 3.29 24.68
N SER A 178 -11.26 3.25 26.01
CA SER A 178 -12.06 4.06 26.94
C SER A 178 -12.24 5.53 26.50
N GLU A 179 -13.43 6.09 26.73
CA GLU A 179 -13.81 7.48 26.41
C GLU A 179 -12.87 8.55 27.01
N GLN A 180 -12.08 8.19 28.01
CA GLN A 180 -11.08 9.07 28.63
C GLN A 180 -9.85 9.33 27.75
N SER A 181 -9.67 8.60 26.65
CA SER A 181 -8.54 8.81 25.73
C SER A 181 -8.91 9.74 24.58
N HIS A 182 -9.25 11.01 24.88
CA HIS A 182 -9.29 12.04 23.86
C HIS A 182 -7.89 12.25 23.29
N GLY A 183 -7.69 11.99 21.99
CA GLY A 183 -6.38 12.13 21.38
C GLY A 183 -6.39 11.83 19.89
N SER A 184 -5.29 12.15 19.23
CA SER A 184 -5.12 11.86 17.81
C SER A 184 -4.83 10.38 17.57
N VAL A 185 -5.15 9.92 16.35
CA VAL A 185 -4.84 8.59 15.84
C VAL A 185 -3.76 8.74 14.77
N ILE A 186 -2.56 8.24 15.06
CA ILE A 186 -1.47 8.25 14.07
C ILE A 186 -1.69 7.09 13.11
N LEU A 187 -1.89 7.37 11.83
CA LEU A 187 -2.03 6.34 10.80
C LEU A 187 -0.70 6.17 10.07
N VAL A 188 -0.12 4.97 10.16
CA VAL A 188 1.19 4.63 9.55
C VAL A 188 0.96 3.66 8.39
N THR A 189 1.30 4.10 7.19
CA THR A 189 1.32 3.28 5.98
C THR A 189 2.26 3.86 4.93
N SER A 190 2.41 3.22 3.77
CA SER A 190 3.21 3.76 2.66
C SER A 190 2.68 5.11 2.20
N ALA A 191 3.58 6.00 1.83
CA ALA A 191 3.23 7.36 1.42
C ALA A 191 2.26 7.40 0.25
N SER A 192 2.48 6.57 -0.76
CA SER A 192 1.59 6.43 -1.92
C SER A 192 0.21 5.86 -1.60
N HIS A 193 0.12 4.98 -0.57
CA HIS A 193 -1.13 4.39 -0.10
C HIS A 193 -1.91 5.32 0.86
N MET A 194 -1.23 6.27 1.49
CA MET A 194 -1.78 7.13 2.54
C MET A 194 -3.07 7.87 2.11
N PRO A 195 -3.16 8.48 0.91
CA PRO A 195 -4.39 9.17 0.50
C PRO A 195 -5.62 8.27 0.49
N ARG A 196 -5.47 7.03 -0.01
CA ARG A 196 -6.57 6.05 -0.04
C ARG A 196 -6.93 5.56 1.36
N ALA A 197 -5.94 5.33 2.21
CA ALA A 197 -6.15 4.92 3.58
C ALA A 197 -6.87 6.01 4.39
N VAL A 198 -6.41 7.26 4.35
CA VAL A 198 -7.05 8.38 5.07
C VAL A 198 -8.51 8.54 4.62
N GLY A 199 -8.79 8.57 3.32
CA GLY A 199 -10.15 8.69 2.82
C GLY A 199 -11.09 7.62 3.35
N LEU A 200 -10.64 6.35 3.38
CA LEU A 200 -11.44 5.24 3.88
C LEU A 200 -11.59 5.26 5.41
N PHE A 201 -10.57 5.65 6.15
CA PHE A 201 -10.63 5.79 7.61
C PHE A 201 -11.55 6.94 8.02
N CYS A 202 -11.51 8.08 7.34
CA CYS A 202 -12.44 9.18 7.56
C CYS A 202 -13.88 8.74 7.28
N ASN A 203 -14.12 8.05 6.18
CA ASN A 203 -15.44 7.53 5.83
C ASN A 203 -15.96 6.48 6.83
N ALA A 204 -15.07 5.71 7.46
CA ALA A 204 -15.41 4.80 8.54
C ALA A 204 -15.72 5.52 9.88
N GLY A 205 -15.60 6.85 9.94
CA GLY A 205 -15.86 7.67 11.11
C GLY A 205 -14.69 7.75 12.11
N VAL A 206 -13.47 7.44 11.69
CA VAL A 206 -12.28 7.72 12.50
C VAL A 206 -11.97 9.20 12.40
N THR A 207 -11.89 9.89 13.54
CA THR A 207 -11.62 11.32 13.63
C THR A 207 -10.23 11.61 14.20
N ASN A 208 -9.74 12.82 14.02
CA ASN A 208 -8.42 13.27 14.51
C ASN A 208 -7.27 12.37 13.99
N ILE A 209 -7.37 11.96 12.73
CA ILE A 209 -6.32 11.19 12.06
C ILE A 209 -5.13 12.12 11.80
N VAL A 210 -3.94 11.65 12.20
CA VAL A 210 -2.67 12.24 11.84
C VAL A 210 -1.97 11.29 10.87
N PRO A 211 -2.01 11.57 9.55
CA PRO A 211 -1.30 10.76 8.57
C PRO A 211 0.21 10.82 8.81
N TYR A 212 0.85 9.66 8.90
CA TYR A 212 2.30 9.55 9.04
C TYR A 212 2.86 8.71 7.90
N PRO A 213 3.09 9.32 6.73
CA PRO A 213 3.56 8.60 5.54
C PRO A 213 4.97 8.07 5.72
N THR A 214 5.23 6.85 5.20
CA THR A 214 6.52 6.19 5.21
C THR A 214 6.70 5.37 3.94
N SER A 215 7.81 4.65 3.78
CA SER A 215 8.06 3.80 2.60
C SER A 215 7.84 4.54 1.28
N PHE A 216 8.49 5.69 1.13
CA PHE A 216 8.47 6.49 -0.09
C PHE A 216 9.16 5.72 -1.23
N ILE A 217 8.56 5.71 -2.41
CA ILE A 217 9.07 5.07 -3.61
C ILE A 217 9.55 6.10 -4.61
N ALA A 218 8.71 7.14 -4.86
CA ALA A 218 9.05 8.21 -5.79
C ALA A 218 10.30 8.97 -5.32
N LYS A 219 11.24 9.13 -6.24
CA LYS A 219 12.52 9.80 -5.99
C LYS A 219 12.54 11.13 -6.72
N GLU A 220 13.48 12.00 -6.35
CA GLU A 220 13.72 13.20 -7.13
C GLU A 220 14.10 12.82 -8.57
N THR A 221 13.14 12.90 -9.46
CA THR A 221 13.07 12.29 -10.78
C THR A 221 14.13 12.81 -11.75
N ILE A 222 14.53 14.07 -11.62
CA ILE A 222 15.39 14.75 -12.62
C ILE A 222 16.83 14.21 -12.63
N LYS A 223 17.27 13.57 -11.55
CA LYS A 223 18.66 13.09 -11.40
C LYS A 223 18.89 11.62 -11.77
N ARG A 224 17.85 10.90 -12.23
CA ARG A 224 17.93 9.44 -12.45
C ARG A 224 17.31 8.97 -13.76
N LEU A 225 17.73 9.54 -14.86
CA LEU A 225 17.57 8.85 -16.13
C LEU A 225 18.47 7.60 -16.11
N THR A 226 17.92 6.48 -15.71
CA THR A 226 18.62 5.19 -15.66
C THR A 226 17.86 4.20 -16.51
N ILE A 227 18.59 3.36 -17.26
CA ILE A 227 17.95 2.23 -17.95
C ILE A 227 17.65 1.15 -16.91
N ASN A 228 16.41 1.11 -16.43
CA ASN A 228 16.00 0.13 -15.42
C ASN A 228 14.52 -0.28 -15.59
N LEU A 229 14.24 -1.04 -16.64
CA LEU A 229 12.87 -1.50 -16.92
C LEU A 229 12.18 -2.20 -15.71
N PRO A 230 12.83 -3.13 -14.98
CA PRO A 230 12.16 -3.82 -13.86
C PRO A 230 11.67 -2.86 -12.78
N VAL A 231 12.51 -1.91 -12.38
CA VAL A 231 12.17 -0.94 -11.32
C VAL A 231 11.10 0.03 -11.82
N HIS A 232 11.27 0.62 -13.00
CA HIS A 232 10.30 1.57 -13.53
C HIS A 232 8.93 0.93 -13.80
N LEU A 233 8.91 -0.35 -14.21
CA LEU A 233 7.68 -1.10 -14.42
C LEU A 233 6.99 -1.44 -13.10
N TYR A 234 7.77 -1.78 -12.05
CA TYR A 234 7.24 -1.97 -10.70
C TYR A 234 6.60 -0.67 -10.16
N GLU A 235 7.30 0.45 -10.25
CA GLU A 235 6.82 1.78 -9.82
C GLU A 235 5.56 2.20 -10.58
N LEU A 236 5.53 1.95 -11.90
CA LEU A 236 4.36 2.21 -12.75
C LEU A 236 3.15 1.36 -12.34
N ASN A 237 3.33 0.06 -12.12
CA ASN A 237 2.28 -0.83 -11.65
C ASN A 237 1.74 -0.38 -10.30
N PHE A 238 2.63 -0.03 -9.37
CA PHE A 238 2.27 0.39 -8.03
C PHE A 238 1.49 1.71 -8.04
N GLY A 239 1.97 2.70 -8.81
CA GLY A 239 1.28 3.98 -8.99
C GLY A 239 -0.10 3.80 -9.64
N ALA A 240 -0.20 3.00 -10.69
CA ALA A 240 -1.47 2.69 -11.36
C ALA A 240 -2.47 2.02 -10.38
N HIS A 241 -1.99 1.09 -9.55
CA HIS A 241 -2.82 0.42 -8.54
C HIS A 241 -3.44 1.42 -7.56
N GLU A 242 -2.66 2.33 -7.00
CA GLU A 242 -3.16 3.31 -6.03
C GLU A 242 -4.14 4.30 -6.66
N TRP A 243 -3.85 4.82 -7.86
CA TRP A 243 -4.77 5.71 -8.58
C TRP A 243 -6.09 5.04 -8.93
N VAL A 244 -6.05 3.81 -9.46
CA VAL A 244 -7.28 3.05 -9.75
C VAL A 244 -8.05 2.75 -8.46
N GLY A 245 -7.34 2.42 -7.37
CA GLY A 245 -7.94 2.22 -6.06
C GLY A 245 -8.66 3.47 -5.55
N LEU A 246 -8.04 4.65 -5.66
CA LEU A 246 -8.64 5.94 -5.31
C LEU A 246 -9.89 6.22 -6.14
N LEU A 247 -9.81 6.10 -7.46
CA LEU A 247 -10.93 6.34 -8.38
C LEU A 247 -12.10 5.40 -8.09
N ILE A 248 -11.86 4.10 -7.92
CA ILE A 248 -12.91 3.12 -7.62
C ILE A 248 -13.62 3.46 -6.30
N ASN A 249 -12.87 3.84 -5.25
CA ASN A 249 -13.49 4.17 -3.96
C ASN A 249 -14.30 5.47 -4.04
N TRP A 250 -13.80 6.47 -4.73
CA TRP A 250 -14.53 7.72 -4.96
C TRP A 250 -15.81 7.50 -5.77
N PHE A 251 -15.75 6.81 -6.91
CA PHE A 251 -16.94 6.51 -7.74
C PHE A 251 -17.98 5.65 -7.02
N LYS A 252 -17.56 4.81 -6.07
CA LYS A 252 -18.45 4.00 -5.23
C LYS A 252 -18.99 4.76 -4.01
N GLY A 253 -18.70 6.06 -3.87
CA GLY A 253 -19.13 6.86 -2.73
C GLY A 253 -18.51 6.42 -1.39
N ARG A 254 -17.36 5.75 -1.42
CA ARG A 254 -16.63 5.29 -0.23
C ARG A 254 -15.65 6.32 0.31
N THR A 255 -15.46 7.39 -0.38
CA THR A 255 -14.71 8.58 0.04
C THR A 255 -15.42 9.81 -0.51
N GLU A 256 -15.49 10.90 0.26
CA GLU A 256 -16.11 12.16 -0.18
C GLU A 256 -15.31 12.82 -1.30
N HIS A 257 -13.98 12.76 -1.19
CA HIS A 257 -13.05 13.34 -2.14
C HIS A 257 -12.12 12.27 -2.72
N LEU A 258 -11.63 12.51 -3.94
CA LEU A 258 -10.62 11.62 -4.55
C LEU A 258 -9.36 11.54 -3.67
N ILE A 259 -8.91 12.68 -3.13
CA ILE A 259 -7.83 12.78 -2.16
C ILE A 259 -8.36 13.57 -0.95
N THR A 260 -8.46 12.91 0.20
CA THR A 260 -8.92 13.47 1.46
C THR A 260 -7.75 14.05 2.24
N GLN A 261 -7.82 15.28 2.71
CA GLN A 261 -6.73 15.94 3.44
C GLN A 261 -6.66 15.54 4.93
N GLY A 262 -7.75 15.02 5.47
CA GLY A 262 -7.90 14.59 6.87
C GLY A 262 -9.33 14.71 7.36
N CYS A 263 -9.56 14.32 8.61
CA CYS A 263 -10.86 14.43 9.28
C CYS A 263 -10.73 14.62 10.80
#